data_356941ea5fb2108ad68e1b553b95a49b
#
_entry.id   356941ea5fb2108ad68e1b553b95a49b
#
_cell.length_a   1.000
_cell.length_b   1.000
_cell.length_c   1.000
_cell.angle_alpha   90.00
_cell.angle_beta   90.00
_cell.angle_gamma   90.00
#
_symmetry.space_group_name_H-M   'P 1'
#
loop_
_entity.id
_entity.type
_entity.pdbx_description
1 polymer ?
#
loop_
_entity_poly.entity_id
_entity_poly.type
_entity_poly.pdbx_seq_one_letter_code
_entity_poly.pdbx_strand_id
1 'polypeptide(L)'
;MSKRVLILHGLNGSDYPHWQSQLAMDLIKENFIVSFPSFPSRDNPKLQEWKDFLKKEIKHFSPDIVVCHSLGNILWFHTCDELNIKLDKLMLVAPVRNEVLEDAKTFFPYPIAKDLKANEIIMAASTNDPYLTVEEAIRLQSKLNIGMKIMENAGHINAASGFGKLDCALDWIKREDECEINEELKEH
;
A
#
# COMPACT_ATOMS: atom_id res chain seq x y z
N MET A 1 -11.66 -10.60 -17.64
CA MET A 1 -10.40 -11.28 -17.23
C MET A 1 -10.22 -11.07 -15.74
N SER A 2 -9.65 -12.04 -15.01
CA SER A 2 -9.37 -11.87 -13.58
C SER A 2 -8.32 -10.79 -13.38
N LYS A 3 -8.57 -9.82 -12.49
CA LYS A 3 -7.61 -8.75 -12.16
C LYS A 3 -6.40 -9.31 -11.39
N ARG A 4 -5.26 -8.69 -11.57
CA ARG A 4 -3.95 -9.08 -11.03
C ARG A 4 -3.58 -8.14 -9.88
N VAL A 5 -3.44 -8.68 -8.69
CA VAL A 5 -3.13 -7.91 -7.47
C VAL A 5 -1.71 -8.22 -7.01
N LEU A 6 -0.88 -7.20 -6.91
CA LEU A 6 0.48 -7.28 -6.36
C LEU A 6 0.47 -6.70 -4.94
N ILE A 7 0.96 -7.47 -3.98
CA ILE A 7 1.03 -7.07 -2.56
C ILE A 7 2.50 -6.84 -2.19
N LEU A 8 2.80 -5.65 -1.65
CA LEU A 8 4.14 -5.24 -1.23
C LEU A 8 4.20 -5.15 0.30
N HIS A 9 5.01 -6.02 0.91
CA HIS A 9 5.18 -6.05 2.36
C HIS A 9 6.11 -4.94 2.89
N GLY A 10 6.09 -4.72 4.19
CA GLY A 10 7.02 -3.84 4.90
C GLY A 10 8.31 -4.53 5.37
N LEU A 11 9.03 -3.87 6.29
CA LEU A 11 10.18 -4.44 6.97
C LEU A 11 9.81 -5.78 7.64
N ASN A 12 10.70 -6.76 7.62
CA ASN A 12 10.55 -8.11 8.16
C ASN A 12 9.51 -9.00 7.45
N GLY A 13 8.82 -8.49 6.42
CA GLY A 13 7.80 -9.25 5.71
C GLY A 13 6.41 -9.14 6.33
N SER A 14 5.46 -9.91 5.81
CA SER A 14 4.07 -9.93 6.27
C SER A 14 3.51 -11.36 6.25
N ASP A 15 4.29 -12.28 6.87
CA ASP A 15 3.90 -13.67 7.03
C ASP A 15 2.63 -13.78 7.89
N TYR A 16 1.89 -14.90 7.75
CA TYR A 16 0.73 -15.17 8.62
C TYR A 16 1.13 -15.05 10.12
N PRO A 17 0.31 -14.38 10.94
CA PRO A 17 -1.09 -13.97 10.73
C PRO A 17 -1.28 -12.53 10.23
N HIS A 18 -0.32 -11.91 9.56
CA HIS A 18 -0.46 -10.55 9.04
C HIS A 18 -1.62 -10.45 8.05
N TRP A 19 -2.36 -9.31 8.06
CA TRP A 19 -3.54 -9.11 7.20
C TRP A 19 -3.23 -9.23 5.70
N GLN A 20 -2.02 -8.89 5.25
CA GLN A 20 -1.64 -9.02 3.83
C GLN A 20 -1.62 -10.48 3.38
N SER A 21 -1.14 -11.41 4.20
CA SER A 21 -1.19 -12.84 3.88
C SER A 21 -2.62 -13.37 3.86
N GLN A 22 -3.49 -12.88 4.75
CA GLN A 22 -4.92 -13.22 4.74
C GLN A 22 -5.62 -12.63 3.53
N LEU A 23 -5.34 -11.36 3.18
CA LEU A 23 -5.86 -10.71 1.98
C LEU A 23 -5.49 -11.48 0.71
N ALA A 24 -4.23 -11.94 0.60
CA ALA A 24 -3.79 -12.76 -0.54
C ALA A 24 -4.64 -14.03 -0.69
N MET A 25 -4.92 -14.73 0.41
CA MET A 25 -5.76 -15.91 0.42
C MET A 25 -7.22 -15.62 0.05
N ASP A 26 -7.77 -14.53 0.56
CA ASP A 26 -9.15 -14.13 0.27
C ASP A 26 -9.31 -13.67 -1.19
N LEU A 27 -8.34 -12.92 -1.73
CA LEU A 27 -8.33 -12.55 -3.16
C LEU A 27 -8.29 -13.77 -4.09
N ILE A 28 -7.50 -14.79 -3.75
CA ILE A 28 -7.46 -16.05 -4.54
C ILE A 28 -8.82 -16.74 -4.54
N LYS A 29 -9.53 -16.79 -3.39
CA LYS A 29 -10.90 -17.33 -3.31
C LYS A 29 -11.90 -16.56 -4.16
N GLU A 30 -11.68 -15.26 -4.33
CA GLU A 30 -12.50 -14.37 -5.17
C GLU A 30 -12.02 -14.33 -6.65
N ASN A 31 -11.21 -15.31 -7.05
CA ASN A 31 -10.70 -15.48 -8.41
C ASN A 31 -9.77 -14.35 -8.94
N PHE A 32 -9.14 -13.59 -8.06
CA PHE A 32 -8.03 -12.70 -8.44
C PHE A 32 -6.74 -13.51 -8.68
N ILE A 33 -5.88 -13.00 -9.55
CA ILE A 33 -4.52 -13.50 -9.71
C ILE A 33 -3.64 -12.69 -8.75
N VAL A 34 -2.93 -13.35 -7.83
CA VAL A 34 -2.19 -12.67 -6.77
C VAL A 34 -0.70 -12.95 -6.86
N SER A 35 0.12 -11.89 -6.78
CA SER A 35 1.54 -11.99 -6.46
C SER A 35 1.79 -11.35 -5.10
N PHE A 36 2.40 -12.10 -4.19
CA PHE A 36 2.83 -11.64 -2.88
C PHE A 36 4.26 -12.13 -2.62
N PRO A 37 5.25 -11.48 -3.28
CA PRO A 37 6.64 -11.91 -3.20
C PRO A 37 7.28 -11.51 -1.88
N SER A 38 8.21 -12.32 -1.38
CA SER A 38 9.13 -11.93 -0.33
C SER A 38 10.31 -11.17 -0.94
N PHE A 39 10.51 -9.90 -0.54
CA PHE A 39 11.64 -9.10 -1.01
C PHE A 39 12.98 -9.61 -0.44
N PRO A 40 14.11 -9.39 -1.15
CA PRO A 40 15.43 -9.81 -0.69
C PRO A 40 15.79 -9.19 0.66
N SER A 41 16.44 -9.97 1.54
CA SER A 41 16.96 -9.48 2.83
C SER A 41 15.96 -8.61 3.60
N ARG A 42 14.73 -9.11 3.75
CA ARG A 42 13.59 -8.36 4.28
C ARG A 42 13.76 -7.82 5.70
N ASP A 43 14.72 -8.34 6.45
CA ASP A 43 15.16 -7.95 7.80
C ASP A 43 16.30 -6.90 7.79
N ASN A 44 17.01 -6.75 6.66
CA ASN A 44 18.04 -5.73 6.44
C ASN A 44 17.98 -5.24 4.99
N PRO A 45 16.89 -4.58 4.58
CA PRO A 45 16.62 -4.26 3.19
C PRO A 45 17.56 -3.20 2.63
N LYS A 46 17.86 -3.33 1.33
CA LYS A 46 18.56 -2.32 0.57
C LYS A 46 17.62 -1.79 -0.51
N LEU A 47 17.44 -0.46 -0.56
CA LEU A 47 16.51 0.18 -1.48
C LEU A 47 16.74 -0.26 -2.93
N GLN A 48 18.00 -0.26 -3.39
CA GLN A 48 18.29 -0.59 -4.79
C GLN A 48 17.92 -2.04 -5.12
N GLU A 49 18.19 -2.99 -4.23
CA GLU A 49 17.82 -4.40 -4.41
C GLU A 49 16.31 -4.58 -4.49
N TRP A 50 15.55 -3.89 -3.61
CA TRP A 50 14.10 -3.92 -3.62
C TRP A 50 13.51 -3.24 -4.86
N LYS A 51 14.08 -2.10 -5.30
CA LYS A 51 13.66 -1.43 -6.55
C LYS A 51 13.85 -2.35 -7.77
N ASP A 52 15.03 -2.97 -7.89
CA ASP A 52 15.34 -3.86 -9.01
C ASP A 52 14.45 -5.10 -9.01
N PHE A 53 14.17 -5.64 -7.84
CA PHE A 53 13.23 -6.75 -7.67
C PHE A 53 11.81 -6.33 -8.06
N LEU A 54 11.31 -5.21 -7.53
CA LEU A 54 9.96 -4.71 -7.82
C LEU A 54 9.77 -4.43 -9.31
N LYS A 55 10.75 -3.82 -9.99
CA LYS A 55 10.68 -3.56 -11.43
C LYS A 55 10.56 -4.85 -12.25
N LYS A 56 11.32 -5.88 -11.87
CA LYS A 56 11.21 -7.21 -12.51
C LYS A 56 9.84 -7.83 -12.27
N GLU A 57 9.36 -7.78 -11.04
CA GLU A 57 8.06 -8.30 -10.66
C GLU A 57 6.93 -7.63 -11.44
N ILE A 58 6.91 -6.30 -11.48
CA ILE A 58 5.92 -5.53 -12.25
C ILE A 58 5.96 -5.87 -13.73
N LYS A 59 7.15 -5.97 -14.31
CA LYS A 59 7.31 -6.32 -15.73
C LYS A 59 6.75 -7.71 -16.07
N HIS A 60 6.95 -8.70 -15.19
CA HIS A 60 6.51 -10.07 -15.44
C HIS A 60 5.05 -10.28 -15.04
N PHE A 61 4.65 -9.74 -13.91
CA PHE A 61 3.32 -9.92 -13.36
C PHE A 61 2.29 -9.01 -14.00
N SER A 62 2.67 -7.78 -14.42
CA SER A 62 1.77 -6.76 -15.00
C SER A 62 0.52 -6.54 -14.14
N PRO A 63 0.64 -6.01 -12.91
CA PRO A 63 -0.48 -5.86 -12.00
C PRO A 63 -1.48 -4.83 -12.48
N ASP A 64 -2.77 -5.05 -12.19
CA ASP A 64 -3.84 -4.08 -12.31
C ASP A 64 -4.00 -3.27 -11.01
N ILE A 65 -3.71 -3.91 -9.87
CA ILE A 65 -3.89 -3.35 -8.54
C ILE A 65 -2.61 -3.60 -7.72
N VAL A 66 -2.20 -2.59 -6.94
CA VAL A 66 -1.08 -2.72 -5.99
C VAL A 66 -1.56 -2.36 -4.58
N VAL A 67 -1.15 -3.17 -3.60
CA VAL A 67 -1.43 -2.96 -2.17
C VAL A 67 -0.12 -2.91 -1.41
N CYS A 68 0.20 -1.76 -0.82
CA CYS A 68 1.43 -1.53 -0.08
C CYS A 68 1.17 -1.48 1.43
N HIS A 69 2.13 -1.95 2.24
CA HIS A 69 2.15 -1.77 3.68
C HIS A 69 3.51 -1.24 4.15
N SER A 70 3.49 -0.28 5.10
CA SER A 70 4.69 0.19 5.80
C SER A 70 5.80 0.61 4.82
N LEU A 71 6.98 -0.01 4.90
CA LEU A 71 8.13 0.24 4.01
C LEU A 71 7.82 -0.05 2.54
N GLY A 72 6.83 -0.90 2.24
CA GLY A 72 6.34 -1.14 0.88
C GLY A 72 5.78 0.12 0.22
N ASN A 73 5.19 1.04 1.00
CA ASN A 73 4.76 2.35 0.48
C ASN A 73 5.96 3.20 0.06
N ILE A 74 7.01 3.17 0.87
CA ILE A 74 8.23 3.94 0.61
C ILE A 74 8.95 3.41 -0.64
N LEU A 75 9.00 2.09 -0.79
CA LEU A 75 9.49 1.46 -2.01
C LEU A 75 8.70 1.93 -3.24
N TRP A 76 7.38 1.99 -3.15
CA TRP A 76 6.53 2.51 -4.22
C TRP A 76 6.88 3.95 -4.57
N PHE A 77 7.00 4.84 -3.57
CA PHE A 77 7.36 6.25 -3.78
C PHE A 77 8.72 6.43 -4.48
N HIS A 78 9.69 5.56 -4.18
CA HIS A 78 11.00 5.58 -4.85
C HIS A 78 10.98 5.01 -6.28
N THR A 79 9.96 4.24 -6.64
CA THR A 79 10.00 3.44 -7.87
C THR A 79 8.97 3.90 -8.90
N CYS A 80 7.82 4.42 -8.49
CA CYS A 80 6.68 4.66 -9.39
C CYS A 80 7.00 5.61 -10.55
N ASP A 81 7.81 6.65 -10.34
CA ASP A 81 8.20 7.58 -11.41
C ASP A 81 9.07 6.93 -12.50
N GLU A 82 9.70 5.79 -12.21
CA GLU A 82 10.53 5.03 -13.15
C GLU A 82 9.74 3.93 -13.89
N LEU A 83 8.46 3.76 -13.54
CA LEU A 83 7.59 2.75 -14.12
C LEU A 83 6.76 3.30 -15.26
N ASN A 84 6.69 2.54 -16.36
CA ASN A 84 5.78 2.83 -17.46
C ASN A 84 4.53 1.94 -17.36
N ILE A 85 3.71 2.21 -16.34
CA ILE A 85 2.48 1.49 -16.06
C ILE A 85 1.37 2.48 -15.67
N LYS A 86 0.14 2.00 -15.72
CA LYS A 86 -1.03 2.66 -15.13
C LYS A 86 -1.89 1.59 -14.47
N LEU A 87 -1.99 1.67 -13.15
CA LEU A 87 -2.82 0.78 -12.35
C LEU A 87 -4.28 1.24 -12.36
N ASP A 88 -5.20 0.30 -12.18
CA ASP A 88 -6.58 0.64 -11.84
C ASP A 88 -6.63 1.21 -10.42
N LYS A 89 -6.00 0.52 -9.47
CA LYS A 89 -6.07 0.87 -8.04
C LYS A 89 -4.72 0.75 -7.33
N LEU A 90 -4.49 1.66 -6.38
CA LEU A 90 -3.34 1.63 -5.45
C LEU A 90 -3.82 1.87 -4.02
N MET A 91 -3.53 0.93 -3.13
CA MET A 91 -3.79 1.07 -1.70
C MET A 91 -2.48 1.25 -0.92
N LEU A 92 -2.39 2.32 -0.17
CA LEU A 92 -1.25 2.68 0.69
C LEU A 92 -1.67 2.49 2.16
N VAL A 93 -1.16 1.46 2.84
CA VAL A 93 -1.54 1.15 4.22
C VAL A 93 -0.38 1.45 5.17
N ALA A 94 -0.67 2.24 6.21
CA ALA A 94 0.28 2.60 7.26
C ALA A 94 1.67 3.01 6.69
N PRO A 95 1.77 4.04 5.82
CA PRO A 95 3.07 4.55 5.42
C PRO A 95 3.84 5.05 6.66
N VAL A 96 5.16 5.09 6.56
CA VAL A 96 6.00 5.59 7.66
C VAL A 96 6.44 7.03 7.41
N ARG A 97 6.77 7.77 8.48
CA ARG A 97 7.28 9.15 8.38
C ARG A 97 8.62 9.20 7.64
N ASN A 98 8.96 10.36 7.09
CA ASN A 98 10.21 10.54 6.35
C ASN A 98 11.41 10.78 7.29
N GLU A 99 11.61 9.86 8.22
CA GLU A 99 12.73 9.81 9.15
C GLU A 99 13.45 8.48 9.02
N VAL A 100 14.77 8.50 9.24
CA VAL A 100 15.61 7.32 9.09
C VAL A 100 15.20 6.23 10.07
N LEU A 101 14.82 5.07 9.54
CA LEU A 101 14.72 3.82 10.30
C LEU A 101 16.06 3.10 10.21
N GLU A 102 16.66 2.76 11.36
CA GLU A 102 17.99 2.16 11.45
C GLU A 102 18.14 0.91 10.58
N ASP A 103 17.14 0.04 10.59
CA ASP A 103 17.14 -1.21 9.83
C ASP A 103 16.82 -1.03 8.33
N ALA A 104 16.46 0.19 7.90
CA ALA A 104 16.08 0.49 6.53
C ALA A 104 16.65 1.84 6.03
N LYS A 105 17.84 2.22 6.49
CA LYS A 105 18.47 3.54 6.23
C LYS A 105 18.46 3.95 4.76
N THR A 106 18.66 3.02 3.85
CA THR A 106 18.77 3.31 2.42
C THR A 106 17.46 3.81 1.80
N PHE A 107 16.32 3.63 2.49
CA PHE A 107 15.01 4.09 2.02
C PHE A 107 14.73 5.55 2.37
N PHE A 108 15.57 6.19 3.17
CA PHE A 108 15.34 7.56 3.66
C PHE A 108 16.46 8.51 3.28
N PRO A 109 16.16 9.78 2.99
CA PRO A 109 14.79 10.30 2.85
C PRO A 109 14.10 9.78 1.58
N TYR A 110 12.77 9.70 1.59
CA TYR A 110 12.02 9.31 0.40
C TYR A 110 11.38 10.50 -0.33
N PRO A 111 11.21 10.40 -1.66
CA PRO A 111 10.57 11.45 -2.45
C PRO A 111 9.05 11.46 -2.22
N ILE A 112 8.41 12.60 -2.40
CA ILE A 112 6.96 12.68 -2.60
C ILE A 112 6.71 12.52 -4.10
N ALA A 113 6.14 11.38 -4.48
CA ALA A 113 5.83 11.08 -5.86
C ALA A 113 4.81 12.08 -6.44
N LYS A 114 5.04 12.54 -7.67
CA LYS A 114 4.13 13.45 -8.37
C LYS A 114 2.98 12.71 -9.04
N ASP A 115 3.23 11.49 -9.48
CA ASP A 115 2.25 10.60 -10.10
C ASP A 115 2.42 9.19 -9.54
N LEU A 116 1.47 8.74 -8.77
CA LEU A 116 1.48 7.41 -8.14
C LEU A 116 1.10 6.28 -9.10
N LYS A 117 0.87 6.57 -10.39
CA LYS A 117 0.60 5.61 -11.46
C LYS A 117 -0.67 4.77 -11.28
N ALA A 118 -1.71 5.32 -10.64
CA ALA A 118 -2.99 4.66 -10.49
C ALA A 118 -4.17 5.59 -10.77
N ASN A 119 -5.31 5.01 -11.15
CA ASN A 119 -6.55 5.76 -11.40
C ASN A 119 -7.26 6.08 -10.08
N GLU A 120 -7.43 5.08 -9.21
CA GLU A 120 -8.00 5.24 -7.88
C GLU A 120 -6.93 4.96 -6.82
N ILE A 121 -6.79 5.87 -5.84
CA ILE A 121 -5.78 5.75 -4.79
C ILE A 121 -6.41 6.03 -3.44
N ILE A 122 -6.16 5.13 -2.48
CA ILE A 122 -6.57 5.33 -1.10
C ILE A 122 -5.41 5.07 -0.14
N MET A 123 -5.32 5.87 0.91
CA MET A 123 -4.42 5.65 2.04
C MET A 123 -5.22 5.21 3.26
N ALA A 124 -4.72 4.24 4.01
CA ALA A 124 -5.21 3.90 5.35
C ALA A 124 -4.15 4.26 6.40
N ALA A 125 -4.55 5.00 7.41
CA ALA A 125 -3.71 5.41 8.54
C ALA A 125 -4.41 5.07 9.86
N SER A 126 -3.69 5.08 10.98
CA SER A 126 -4.23 4.79 12.30
C SER A 126 -4.01 5.94 13.27
N THR A 127 -4.95 6.12 14.21
CA THR A 127 -4.88 7.20 15.22
C THR A 127 -3.72 7.04 16.20
N ASN A 128 -3.18 5.84 16.37
CA ASN A 128 -2.12 5.52 17.32
C ASN A 128 -0.92 4.79 16.67
N ASP A 129 -0.67 5.06 15.37
CA ASP A 129 0.51 4.49 14.69
C ASP A 129 1.80 5.15 15.24
N PRO A 130 2.77 4.36 15.77
CA PRO A 130 4.01 4.91 16.29
C PRO A 130 4.96 5.43 15.20
N TYR A 131 4.74 5.05 13.93
CA TYR A 131 5.62 5.41 12.82
C TYR A 131 5.09 6.56 11.96
N LEU A 132 3.81 6.94 12.11
CA LEU A 132 3.20 8.07 11.40
C LEU A 132 2.03 8.62 12.23
N THR A 133 2.16 9.81 12.78
CA THR A 133 1.03 10.44 13.49
C THR A 133 -0.10 10.80 12.53
N VAL A 134 -1.31 11.00 13.06
CA VAL A 134 -2.47 11.41 12.24
C VAL A 134 -2.20 12.72 11.51
N GLU A 135 -1.55 13.70 12.16
CA GLU A 135 -1.21 14.99 11.56
C GLU A 135 -0.20 14.83 10.41
N GLU A 136 0.76 13.91 10.54
CA GLU A 136 1.70 13.58 9.47
C GLU A 136 1.01 12.86 8.32
N ALA A 137 0.07 11.93 8.63
CA ALA A 137 -0.74 11.24 7.65
C ALA A 137 -1.61 12.23 6.84
N ILE A 138 -2.25 13.18 7.50
CA ILE A 138 -3.03 14.26 6.85
C ILE A 138 -2.14 15.11 5.93
N ARG A 139 -0.93 15.48 6.40
CA ARG A 139 0.03 16.23 5.57
C ARG A 139 0.50 15.44 4.36
N LEU A 140 0.78 14.14 4.53
CA LEU A 140 1.17 13.26 3.42
C LEU A 140 0.03 13.10 2.41
N GLN A 141 -1.17 12.79 2.89
CA GLN A 141 -2.39 12.68 2.08
C GLN A 141 -2.62 13.95 1.24
N SER A 142 -2.53 15.12 1.87
CA SER A 142 -2.71 16.41 1.18
C SER A 142 -1.64 16.65 0.10
N LYS A 143 -0.38 16.31 0.37
CA LYS A 143 0.71 16.41 -0.62
C LYS A 143 0.53 15.47 -1.80
N LEU A 144 -0.01 14.27 -1.56
CA LEU A 144 -0.27 13.28 -2.59
C LEU A 144 -1.61 13.52 -3.31
N ASN A 145 -2.50 14.35 -2.73
CA ASN A 145 -3.84 14.64 -3.22
C ASN A 145 -4.68 13.38 -3.47
N ILE A 146 -4.79 12.51 -2.46
CA ILE A 146 -5.45 11.20 -2.53
C ILE A 146 -6.52 11.05 -1.45
N GLY A 147 -7.39 10.03 -1.57
CA GLY A 147 -8.33 9.64 -0.53
C GLY A 147 -7.62 9.05 0.69
N MET A 148 -8.20 9.23 1.90
CA MET A 148 -7.67 8.63 3.12
C MET A 148 -8.79 8.12 4.04
N LYS A 149 -8.54 6.96 4.67
CA LYS A 149 -9.33 6.40 5.76
C LYS A 149 -8.48 6.37 7.02
N ILE A 150 -8.98 6.96 8.11
CA ILE A 150 -8.36 6.88 9.42
C ILE A 150 -9.04 5.77 10.23
N MET A 151 -8.26 4.89 10.81
CA MET A 151 -8.72 3.77 11.65
C MET A 151 -8.37 4.07 13.10
N GLU A 152 -9.34 3.88 14.00
CA GLU A 152 -9.11 4.11 15.42
C GLU A 152 -8.33 2.96 16.07
N ASN A 153 -7.26 3.31 16.80
CA ASN A 153 -6.47 2.40 17.62
C ASN A 153 -5.98 1.12 16.91
N ALA A 154 -5.70 1.21 15.60
CA ALA A 154 -5.23 0.08 14.80
C ALA A 154 -3.70 -0.13 14.85
N GLY A 155 -2.97 0.67 15.65
CA GLY A 155 -1.50 0.64 15.72
C GLY A 155 -0.88 0.87 14.34
N HIS A 156 0.18 0.14 14.03
CA HIS A 156 0.79 0.17 12.69
C HIS A 156 0.06 -0.74 11.67
N ILE A 157 -1.21 -1.05 11.93
CA ILE A 157 -2.04 -1.94 11.10
C ILE A 157 -1.27 -3.22 10.75
N ASN A 158 -0.71 -3.88 11.76
CA ASN A 158 0.07 -5.11 11.62
C ASN A 158 -0.23 -6.10 12.74
N ALA A 159 0.25 -7.34 12.61
CA ALA A 159 0.03 -8.39 13.61
C ALA A 159 0.63 -8.04 14.98
N ALA A 160 1.78 -7.34 15.02
CA ALA A 160 2.42 -6.92 16.27
C ALA A 160 1.57 -5.90 17.06
N SER A 161 0.73 -5.12 16.38
CA SER A 161 -0.24 -4.21 16.99
C SER A 161 -1.54 -4.91 17.42
N GLY A 162 -1.62 -6.23 17.30
CA GLY A 162 -2.85 -6.98 17.53
C GLY A 162 -3.90 -6.80 16.42
N PHE A 163 -3.52 -6.15 15.30
CA PHE A 163 -4.41 -5.93 14.18
C PHE A 163 -4.53 -7.19 13.34
N GLY A 164 -5.75 -7.68 13.20
CA GLY A 164 -6.07 -8.90 12.47
C GLY A 164 -6.37 -8.63 10.99
N LYS A 165 -7.58 -8.98 10.55
CA LYS A 165 -8.00 -8.88 9.16
C LYS A 165 -8.35 -7.44 8.75
N LEU A 166 -7.93 -7.03 7.57
CA LEU A 166 -8.28 -5.74 6.97
C LEU A 166 -9.40 -5.94 5.94
N ASP A 167 -10.64 -6.17 6.41
CA ASP A 167 -11.79 -6.48 5.55
C ASP A 167 -12.05 -5.39 4.51
N CYS A 168 -11.90 -4.13 4.88
CA CYS A 168 -12.13 -3.03 3.95
C CYS A 168 -11.15 -3.00 2.75
N ALA A 169 -10.01 -3.70 2.83
CA ALA A 169 -9.11 -3.81 1.67
C ALA A 169 -9.70 -4.70 0.58
N LEU A 170 -10.24 -5.87 0.96
CA LEU A 170 -10.89 -6.77 0.03
C LEU A 170 -12.12 -6.10 -0.63
N ASP A 171 -12.98 -5.48 0.18
CA ASP A 171 -14.18 -4.80 -0.30
C ASP A 171 -13.83 -3.67 -1.27
N TRP A 172 -12.79 -2.87 -0.96
CA TRP A 172 -12.34 -1.79 -1.83
C TRP A 172 -11.75 -2.31 -3.16
N ILE A 173 -10.99 -3.40 -3.11
CA ILE A 173 -10.43 -4.03 -4.31
C ILE A 173 -11.54 -4.55 -5.22
N LYS A 174 -12.57 -5.17 -4.64
CA LYS A 174 -13.69 -5.79 -5.37
C LYS A 174 -14.66 -4.79 -6.00
N ARG A 175 -14.75 -3.55 -5.48
CA ARG A 175 -15.63 -2.55 -6.09
C ARG A 175 -15.23 -2.34 -7.54
N GLU A 176 -16.13 -2.65 -8.46
CA GLU A 176 -16.04 -2.18 -9.83
C GLU A 176 -16.30 -0.68 -9.86
N ASP A 177 -15.69 0.04 -10.80
CA ASP A 177 -15.89 1.48 -10.95
C ASP A 177 -17.34 1.74 -11.39
N GLU A 178 -18.28 1.69 -10.46
CA GLU A 178 -19.58 2.31 -10.65
C GLU A 178 -19.38 3.82 -10.51
N CYS A 179 -19.23 4.47 -11.65
CA CYS A 179 -19.33 5.90 -11.79
C CYS A 179 -20.80 6.31 -11.58
N GLU A 180 -21.29 6.19 -10.35
CA GLU A 180 -22.47 6.91 -9.88
C GLU A 180 -22.01 7.94 -8.87
N ILE A 181 -21.68 9.11 -9.40
CA ILE A 181 -21.72 10.35 -8.65
C ILE A 181 -23.18 10.55 -8.25
N ASN A 182 -23.58 10.09 -7.06
CA ASN A 182 -24.80 10.56 -6.46
C ASN A 182 -24.64 12.05 -6.18
N GLU A 183 -25.16 12.87 -7.10
CA GLU A 183 -25.48 14.28 -6.90
C GLU A 183 -26.66 14.41 -5.91
N GLU A 184 -26.45 14.09 -4.66
CA GLU A 184 -27.41 14.41 -3.60
C GLU A 184 -26.71 15.14 -2.44
N LEU A 185 -26.25 16.37 -2.72
CA LEU A 185 -26.06 17.40 -1.69
C LEU A 185 -26.06 18.79 -2.35
N LYS A 186 -27.13 19.09 -3.09
CA LYS A 186 -27.58 20.46 -3.33
C LYS A 186 -29.05 20.51 -3.03
N GLU A 187 -29.34 21.05 -1.88
CA GLU A 187 -30.53 21.82 -1.45
C GLU A 187 -30.75 21.60 0.06
N HIS A 188 -30.22 22.49 0.87
CA HIS A 188 -31.00 23.38 1.74
C HIS A 188 -30.03 24.33 2.45
#